data_c1d8966342efb058cdc6837dd7088146
#
_entry.id   c1d8966342efb058cdc6837dd7088146
#
_cell.length_a   1.000
_cell.length_b   1.000
_cell.length_c   1.000
_cell.angle_alpha   90.00
_cell.angle_beta   90.00
_cell.angle_gamma   90.00
#
_symmetry.space_group_name_H-M   'P 1'
#
loop_
_entity.id
_entity.type
_entity.pdbx_description
1 polymer ?
#
loop_
_entity_poly.entity_id
_entity_poly.type
_entity_poly.pdbx_seq_one_letter_code
_entity_poly.pdbx_strand_id
1 'polypeptide(L)'
;MLSFVAQRIVKGAIVLLAIIVLNFFLIRLAPGDPAVVMAGEAGAGDQVFVTQLREKFGLDRPLPEQLFLYVKGILSLDLGFSFRQQTPVSKLIMDRLPATLLLTMTAFAISLLLGILLGTLAARWAGTWADTAITVLALVFYATPLFWIALMAILLFSVALDWLPSFGYETVGANYTGLAHMLDVGAHLIMPAMTIGLFFMATYARMTRASMLEVKRLDFVKTARAKGLSDNVIQRRHVLRNALLPVVTLAGLHSGTLIGGAVLTETVFAWPGIGRLMYEALLQRDYNLLLGVFVVCSAMVLIFNLVTDLVYRMVDPRIDFAA
;
A
#
# COMPACT_ATOMS: atom_id res chain seq x y z
N MET A 1 19.32 -7.86 -18.60
CA MET A 1 18.53 -6.83 -17.90
C MET A 1 17.32 -6.37 -18.71
N LEU A 2 17.52 -5.93 -19.93
CA LEU A 2 16.41 -5.40 -20.75
C LEU A 2 15.31 -6.43 -21.02
N SER A 3 15.65 -7.67 -21.33
CA SER A 3 14.70 -8.77 -21.56
C SER A 3 13.87 -9.11 -20.31
N PHE A 4 14.47 -9.10 -19.13
CA PHE A 4 13.78 -9.33 -17.87
C PHE A 4 12.76 -8.23 -17.56
N VAL A 5 13.18 -6.95 -17.67
CA VAL A 5 12.28 -5.80 -17.45
C VAL A 5 11.13 -5.84 -18.47
N ALA A 6 11.42 -6.11 -19.74
CA ALA A 6 10.40 -6.22 -20.77
C ALA A 6 9.39 -7.34 -20.48
N GLN A 7 9.85 -8.53 -20.06
CA GLN A 7 8.95 -9.62 -19.66
C GLN A 7 8.08 -9.27 -18.48
N ARG A 8 8.62 -8.58 -17.45
CA ARG A 8 7.85 -8.14 -16.28
C ARG A 8 6.81 -7.08 -16.64
N ILE A 9 7.17 -6.13 -17.50
CA ILE A 9 6.22 -5.13 -18.02
C ILE A 9 5.10 -5.81 -18.81
N VAL A 10 5.42 -6.75 -19.70
CA VAL A 10 4.41 -7.48 -20.48
C VAL A 10 3.49 -8.29 -19.57
N LYS A 11 4.03 -9.04 -18.59
CA LYS A 11 3.22 -9.78 -17.61
C LYS A 11 2.33 -8.82 -16.80
N GLY A 12 2.87 -7.68 -16.34
CA GLY A 12 2.12 -6.65 -15.63
C GLY A 12 1.00 -6.04 -16.49
N ALA A 13 1.29 -5.73 -17.77
CA ALA A 13 0.29 -5.21 -18.69
C ALA A 13 -0.86 -6.20 -18.95
N ILE A 14 -0.56 -7.49 -19.07
CA ILE A 14 -1.58 -8.55 -19.21
C ILE A 14 -2.46 -8.62 -17.97
N VAL A 15 -1.85 -8.59 -16.77
CA VAL A 15 -2.60 -8.60 -15.50
C VAL A 15 -3.46 -7.34 -15.36
N LEU A 16 -2.92 -6.16 -15.70
CA LEU A 16 -3.69 -4.92 -15.66
C LEU A 16 -4.86 -4.96 -16.62
N LEU A 17 -4.65 -5.44 -17.85
CA LEU A 17 -5.72 -5.62 -18.83
C LEU A 17 -6.80 -6.58 -18.31
N ALA A 18 -6.41 -7.70 -17.71
CA ALA A 18 -7.36 -8.64 -17.13
C ALA A 18 -8.19 -7.99 -16.01
N ILE A 19 -7.57 -7.16 -15.16
CA ILE A 19 -8.26 -6.39 -14.11
C ILE A 19 -9.22 -5.36 -14.71
N ILE A 20 -8.81 -4.66 -15.75
CA ILE A 20 -9.67 -3.69 -16.46
C ILE A 20 -10.90 -4.39 -17.05
N VAL A 21 -10.70 -5.55 -17.70
CA VAL A 21 -11.80 -6.36 -18.24
C VAL A 21 -12.71 -6.87 -17.12
N LEU A 22 -12.14 -7.35 -16.02
CA LEU A 22 -12.91 -7.80 -14.86
C LEU A 22 -13.75 -6.66 -14.28
N ASN A 23 -13.16 -5.48 -14.09
CA ASN A 23 -13.85 -4.29 -13.60
C ASN A 23 -15.03 -3.91 -14.50
N PHE A 24 -14.85 -3.97 -15.82
CA PHE A 24 -15.93 -3.72 -16.77
C PHE A 24 -17.14 -4.66 -16.56
N PHE A 25 -16.89 -5.94 -16.29
CA PHE A 25 -17.98 -6.89 -16.02
C PHE A 25 -18.56 -6.71 -14.62
N LEU A 26 -17.74 -6.41 -13.62
CA LEU A 26 -18.23 -6.21 -12.25
C LEU A 26 -19.27 -5.07 -12.15
N ILE A 27 -19.07 -3.96 -12.86
CA ILE A 27 -20.04 -2.85 -12.85
C ILE A 27 -21.37 -3.25 -13.48
N ARG A 28 -21.34 -4.15 -14.47
CA ARG A 28 -22.55 -4.63 -15.16
C ARG A 28 -23.30 -5.72 -14.42
N LEU A 29 -22.62 -6.41 -13.51
CA LEU A 29 -23.25 -7.36 -12.58
C LEU A 29 -23.88 -6.64 -11.39
N ALA A 30 -23.53 -5.38 -11.14
CA ALA A 30 -24.17 -4.57 -10.12
C ALA A 30 -25.66 -4.36 -10.47
N PRO A 31 -26.58 -4.48 -9.52
CA PRO A 31 -27.99 -4.31 -9.79
C PRO A 31 -28.31 -2.86 -10.16
N GLY A 32 -28.91 -2.66 -11.32
CA GLY A 32 -29.35 -1.37 -11.86
C GLY A 32 -28.74 -1.05 -13.24
N ASP A 33 -29.42 -0.19 -13.98
CA ASP A 33 -28.89 0.36 -15.24
C ASP A 33 -27.86 1.43 -14.94
N PRO A 34 -26.61 1.32 -15.44
CA PRO A 34 -25.56 2.31 -15.20
C PRO A 34 -25.99 3.75 -15.52
N ALA A 35 -26.75 3.97 -16.59
CA ALA A 35 -27.24 5.29 -16.96
C ALA A 35 -28.23 5.86 -15.93
N VAL A 36 -29.11 5.01 -15.39
CA VAL A 36 -30.05 5.40 -14.33
C VAL A 36 -29.33 5.73 -13.03
N VAL A 37 -28.31 4.95 -12.67
CA VAL A 37 -27.47 5.21 -11.49
C VAL A 37 -26.74 6.54 -11.64
N MET A 38 -26.10 6.78 -12.78
CA MET A 38 -25.39 8.05 -13.08
C MET A 38 -26.35 9.25 -13.08
N ALA A 39 -27.55 9.11 -13.62
CA ALA A 39 -28.58 10.16 -13.59
C ALA A 39 -29.04 10.46 -12.16
N GLY A 40 -29.20 9.43 -11.33
CA GLY A 40 -29.52 9.56 -9.89
C GLY A 40 -28.42 10.29 -9.13
N GLU A 41 -27.14 9.99 -9.42
CA GLU A 41 -25.97 10.68 -8.84
C GLU A 41 -25.92 12.17 -9.23
N ALA A 42 -26.32 12.51 -10.47
CA ALA A 42 -26.42 13.88 -10.95
C ALA A 42 -27.61 14.64 -10.38
N GLY A 43 -28.50 13.99 -9.62
CA GLY A 43 -29.74 14.58 -9.12
C GLY A 43 -30.81 14.78 -10.18
N ALA A 44 -30.65 14.21 -11.38
CA ALA A 44 -31.54 14.34 -12.53
C ALA A 44 -32.20 12.98 -12.83
N GLY A 45 -33.45 12.79 -12.35
CA GLY A 45 -34.24 11.60 -12.65
C GLY A 45 -35.02 11.67 -13.97
N ASP A 46 -34.74 12.65 -14.83
CA ASP A 46 -35.42 12.82 -16.11
C ASP A 46 -34.97 11.77 -17.12
N GLN A 47 -35.96 11.14 -17.78
CA GLN A 47 -35.73 10.10 -18.79
C GLN A 47 -34.93 10.62 -20.00
N VAL A 48 -35.05 11.91 -20.34
CA VAL A 48 -34.31 12.56 -21.42
C VAL A 48 -32.80 12.57 -21.06
N PHE A 49 -32.46 12.91 -19.82
CA PHE A 49 -31.09 12.93 -19.34
C PHE A 49 -30.48 11.52 -19.28
N VAL A 50 -31.26 10.53 -18.85
CA VAL A 50 -30.83 9.10 -18.86
C VAL A 50 -30.49 8.66 -20.29
N THR A 51 -31.34 9.02 -21.28
CA THR A 51 -31.08 8.69 -22.69
C THR A 51 -29.81 9.36 -23.21
N GLN A 52 -29.60 10.63 -22.91
CA GLN A 52 -28.38 11.35 -23.27
C GLN A 52 -27.12 10.72 -22.65
N LEU A 53 -27.20 10.26 -21.40
CA LEU A 53 -26.11 9.53 -20.75
C LEU A 53 -25.83 8.21 -21.46
N ARG A 54 -26.87 7.44 -21.84
CA ARG A 54 -26.69 6.18 -22.58
C ARG A 54 -25.97 6.42 -23.92
N GLU A 55 -26.39 7.40 -24.68
CA GLU A 55 -25.73 7.76 -25.95
C GLU A 55 -24.29 8.25 -25.74
N LYS A 56 -24.09 9.15 -24.77
CA LYS A 56 -22.78 9.74 -24.48
C LYS A 56 -21.73 8.70 -24.05
N PHE A 57 -22.15 7.70 -23.25
CA PHE A 57 -21.25 6.65 -22.78
C PHE A 57 -21.33 5.36 -23.62
N GLY A 58 -22.09 5.40 -24.73
CA GLY A 58 -22.24 4.26 -25.63
C GLY A 58 -22.82 3.03 -24.97
N LEU A 59 -23.69 3.21 -23.96
CA LEU A 59 -24.32 2.09 -23.22
C LEU A 59 -25.43 1.39 -24.05
N ASP A 60 -25.82 2.00 -25.12
CA ASP A 60 -26.74 1.48 -26.17
C ASP A 60 -26.05 0.55 -27.18
N ARG A 61 -24.70 0.53 -27.20
CA ARG A 61 -23.90 -0.25 -28.12
C ARG A 61 -23.77 -1.72 -27.67
N PRO A 62 -23.39 -2.67 -28.60
CA PRO A 62 -23.09 -4.03 -28.22
C PRO A 62 -21.95 -4.11 -27.17
N LEU A 63 -22.04 -5.09 -26.23
CA LEU A 63 -21.07 -5.26 -25.14
C LEU A 63 -19.58 -5.27 -25.58
N PRO A 64 -19.20 -5.92 -26.70
CA PRO A 64 -17.80 -5.90 -27.15
C PRO A 64 -17.31 -4.49 -27.52
N GLU A 65 -18.17 -3.67 -28.10
CA GLU A 65 -17.84 -2.29 -28.47
C GLU A 65 -17.71 -1.39 -27.22
N GLN A 66 -18.60 -1.59 -26.24
CA GLN A 66 -18.51 -0.91 -24.95
C GLN A 66 -17.21 -1.26 -24.22
N LEU A 67 -16.81 -2.55 -24.20
CA LEU A 67 -15.55 -2.99 -23.61
C LEU A 67 -14.35 -2.35 -24.32
N PHE A 68 -14.38 -2.31 -25.66
CA PHE A 68 -13.31 -1.68 -26.43
C PHE A 68 -13.17 -0.19 -26.12
N LEU A 69 -14.30 0.55 -26.04
CA LEU A 69 -14.30 1.97 -25.69
C LEU A 69 -13.80 2.20 -24.25
N TYR A 70 -14.21 1.35 -23.31
CA TYR A 70 -13.75 1.41 -21.93
C TYR A 70 -12.25 1.20 -21.82
N VAL A 71 -11.72 0.13 -22.42
CA VAL A 71 -10.27 -0.16 -22.43
C VAL A 71 -9.50 0.98 -23.11
N LYS A 72 -10.00 1.49 -24.25
CA LYS A 72 -9.39 2.62 -24.95
C LYS A 72 -9.35 3.86 -24.09
N GLY A 73 -10.43 4.18 -23.37
CA GLY A 73 -10.49 5.32 -22.43
C GLY A 73 -9.41 5.21 -21.36
N ILE A 74 -9.33 4.06 -20.69
CA ILE A 74 -8.31 3.84 -19.64
C ILE A 74 -6.89 3.96 -20.19
N LEU A 75 -6.61 3.40 -21.37
CA LEU A 75 -5.30 3.51 -22.03
C LEU A 75 -4.96 4.96 -22.42
N SER A 76 -5.97 5.79 -22.63
CA SER A 76 -5.82 7.23 -22.88
C SER A 76 -5.82 8.07 -21.59
N LEU A 77 -5.75 7.44 -20.41
CA LEU A 77 -5.84 8.06 -19.09
C LEU A 77 -7.16 8.79 -18.82
N ASP A 78 -8.19 8.47 -19.60
CA ASP A 78 -9.57 8.91 -19.34
C ASP A 78 -10.26 7.86 -18.45
N LEU A 79 -10.26 8.12 -17.15
CA LEU A 79 -10.89 7.27 -16.15
C LEU A 79 -12.38 7.58 -15.95
N GLY A 80 -12.94 8.49 -16.77
CA GLY A 80 -14.32 8.92 -16.71
C GLY A 80 -14.54 10.11 -15.77
N PHE A 81 -15.80 10.33 -15.43
CA PHE A 81 -16.27 11.48 -14.66
C PHE A 81 -17.12 11.05 -13.48
N SER A 82 -16.86 11.58 -12.29
CA SER A 82 -17.70 11.42 -11.13
C SER A 82 -18.85 12.44 -11.19
N PHE A 83 -20.05 11.98 -11.44
CA PHE A 83 -21.24 12.83 -11.46
C PHE A 83 -21.60 13.32 -10.06
N ARG A 84 -21.24 12.56 -9.03
CA ARG A 84 -21.49 12.91 -7.64
C ARG A 84 -20.59 14.04 -7.15
N GLN A 85 -19.31 14.00 -7.52
CA GLN A 85 -18.34 15.01 -7.13
C GLN A 85 -18.13 16.10 -8.21
N GLN A 86 -18.83 16.00 -9.35
CA GLN A 86 -18.77 16.95 -10.48
C GLN A 86 -17.33 17.20 -10.94
N THR A 87 -16.49 16.15 -10.95
CA THR A 87 -15.06 16.27 -11.21
C THR A 87 -14.55 15.05 -11.99
N PRO A 88 -13.57 15.21 -12.92
CA PRO A 88 -12.91 14.09 -13.57
C PRO A 88 -12.27 13.14 -12.54
N VAL A 89 -12.48 11.82 -12.71
CA VAL A 89 -11.96 10.79 -11.82
C VAL A 89 -10.44 10.83 -11.71
N SER A 90 -9.75 11.08 -12.83
CA SER A 90 -8.29 11.23 -12.86
C SER A 90 -7.78 12.33 -11.94
N LYS A 91 -8.48 13.47 -11.88
CA LYS A 91 -8.13 14.59 -11.00
C LYS A 91 -8.32 14.20 -9.53
N LEU A 92 -9.49 13.62 -9.18
CA LEU A 92 -9.77 13.18 -7.81
C LEU A 92 -8.69 12.23 -7.29
N ILE A 93 -8.25 11.30 -8.12
CA ILE A 93 -7.22 10.34 -7.76
C ILE A 93 -5.85 11.02 -7.63
N MET A 94 -5.47 11.87 -8.58
CA MET A 94 -4.17 12.56 -8.56
C MET A 94 -4.03 13.50 -7.36
N ASP A 95 -5.12 14.14 -6.93
CA ASP A 95 -5.12 15.00 -5.74
C ASP A 95 -4.89 14.20 -4.44
N ARG A 96 -5.29 12.90 -4.42
CA ARG A 96 -5.16 12.01 -3.24
C ARG A 96 -3.92 11.13 -3.25
N LEU A 97 -3.34 10.88 -4.43
CA LEU A 97 -2.20 10.00 -4.61
C LEU A 97 -0.97 10.36 -3.75
N PRO A 98 -0.56 11.64 -3.65
CA PRO A 98 0.59 12.02 -2.84
C PRO A 98 0.43 11.66 -1.35
N ALA A 99 -0.77 11.84 -0.79
CA ALA A 99 -1.07 11.53 0.60
C ALA A 99 -0.98 10.02 0.87
N THR A 100 -1.53 9.17 0.00
CA THR A 100 -1.37 7.71 0.11
C THR A 100 0.08 7.28 -0.01
N LEU A 101 0.83 7.84 -0.97
CA LEU A 101 2.24 7.51 -1.14
C LEU A 101 3.06 7.92 0.09
N LEU A 102 2.83 9.11 0.63
CA LEU A 102 3.50 9.58 1.84
C LEU A 102 3.25 8.63 3.01
N LEU A 103 2.00 8.25 3.26
CA LEU A 103 1.62 7.34 4.33
C LEU A 103 2.25 5.95 4.13
N THR A 104 2.08 5.35 2.96
CA THR A 104 2.52 3.98 2.70
C THR A 104 4.04 3.85 2.69
N MET A 105 4.77 4.82 2.11
CA MET A 105 6.24 4.82 2.11
C MET A 105 6.80 5.02 3.51
N THR A 106 6.21 5.91 4.31
CA THR A 106 6.63 6.14 5.70
C THR A 106 6.36 4.89 6.55
N ALA A 107 5.17 4.29 6.43
CA ALA A 107 4.83 3.04 7.12
C ALA A 107 5.76 1.89 6.72
N PHE A 108 6.09 1.77 5.43
CA PHE A 108 7.03 0.78 4.92
C PHE A 108 8.43 0.95 5.49
N ALA A 109 8.94 2.19 5.51
CA ALA A 109 10.24 2.49 6.10
C ALA A 109 10.26 2.15 7.60
N ILE A 110 9.24 2.55 8.37
CA ILE A 110 9.08 2.22 9.79
C ILE A 110 9.07 0.71 10.00
N SER A 111 8.27 -0.01 9.23
CA SER A 111 8.12 -1.47 9.38
C SER A 111 9.43 -2.22 9.12
N LEU A 112 10.19 -1.83 8.09
CA LEU A 112 11.48 -2.43 7.77
C LEU A 112 12.54 -2.07 8.81
N LEU A 113 12.68 -0.79 9.13
CA LEU A 113 13.70 -0.34 10.09
C LEU A 113 13.49 -0.96 11.46
N LEU A 114 12.28 -0.87 12.01
CA LEU A 114 11.96 -1.48 13.31
C LEU A 114 12.01 -3.01 13.24
N GLY A 115 11.53 -3.61 12.17
CA GLY A 115 11.54 -5.06 12.00
C GLY A 115 12.97 -5.63 11.95
N ILE A 116 13.86 -5.02 11.16
CA ILE A 116 15.27 -5.42 11.09
C ILE A 116 15.97 -5.18 12.43
N LEU A 117 15.73 -4.02 13.06
CA LEU A 117 16.34 -3.68 14.35
C LEU A 117 15.92 -4.68 15.43
N LEU A 118 14.62 -4.86 15.65
CA LEU A 118 14.08 -5.73 16.69
C LEU A 118 14.40 -7.21 16.42
N GLY A 119 14.33 -7.66 15.17
CA GLY A 119 14.71 -9.02 14.78
C GLY A 119 16.21 -9.29 15.00
N THR A 120 17.06 -8.29 14.73
CA THR A 120 18.51 -8.38 15.00
C THR A 120 18.78 -8.47 16.50
N LEU A 121 18.10 -7.65 17.32
CA LEU A 121 18.23 -7.68 18.78
C LEU A 121 17.75 -9.02 19.35
N ALA A 122 16.59 -9.50 18.91
CA ALA A 122 16.05 -10.81 19.31
C ALA A 122 17.02 -11.96 18.94
N ALA A 123 17.61 -11.94 17.74
CA ALA A 123 18.60 -12.94 17.31
C ALA A 123 19.93 -12.82 18.08
N ARG A 124 20.31 -11.62 18.53
CA ARG A 124 21.49 -11.40 19.36
C ARG A 124 21.31 -12.00 20.75
N TRP A 125 20.15 -11.83 21.35
CA TRP A 125 19.80 -12.28 22.70
C TRP A 125 18.96 -13.56 22.68
N ALA A 126 19.12 -14.39 21.66
CA ALA A 126 18.33 -15.59 21.47
C ALA A 126 18.34 -16.48 22.74
N GLY A 127 17.14 -16.90 23.17
CA GLY A 127 16.95 -17.74 24.38
C GLY A 127 16.91 -16.95 25.69
N THR A 128 17.01 -15.61 25.66
CA THR A 128 16.86 -14.78 26.86
C THR A 128 15.45 -14.19 26.97
N TRP A 129 15.14 -13.59 28.13
CA TRP A 129 13.86 -12.89 28.35
C TRP A 129 13.64 -11.74 27.35
N ALA A 130 14.71 -11.07 26.93
CA ALA A 130 14.64 -9.97 25.96
C ALA A 130 14.21 -10.47 24.56
N ASP A 131 14.69 -11.62 24.13
CA ASP A 131 14.22 -12.29 22.91
C ASP A 131 12.73 -12.62 23.00
N THR A 132 12.31 -13.19 24.13
CA THR A 132 10.89 -13.51 24.38
C THR A 132 10.04 -12.25 24.39
N ALA A 133 10.47 -11.18 25.07
CA ALA A 133 9.73 -9.91 25.14
C ALA A 133 9.54 -9.28 23.75
N ILE A 134 10.60 -9.22 22.93
CA ILE A 134 10.52 -8.69 21.55
C ILE A 134 9.56 -9.54 20.70
N THR A 135 9.65 -10.87 20.83
CA THR A 135 8.81 -11.79 20.05
C THR A 135 7.34 -11.67 20.47
N VAL A 136 7.05 -11.57 21.76
CA VAL A 136 5.69 -11.38 22.28
C VAL A 136 5.14 -10.02 21.84
N LEU A 137 5.93 -8.94 21.95
CA LEU A 137 5.53 -7.60 21.48
C LEU A 137 5.17 -7.62 19.99
N ALA A 138 6.02 -8.24 19.16
CA ALA A 138 5.76 -8.41 17.75
C ALA A 138 4.47 -9.21 17.49
N LEU A 139 4.24 -10.29 18.26
CA LEU A 139 3.04 -11.10 18.14
C LEU A 139 1.77 -10.32 18.51
N VAL A 140 1.82 -9.48 19.55
CA VAL A 140 0.70 -8.63 19.97
C VAL A 140 0.29 -7.70 18.84
N PHE A 141 1.24 -6.99 18.20
CA PHE A 141 0.91 -6.12 17.07
C PHE A 141 0.40 -6.89 15.85
N TYR A 142 0.89 -8.08 15.59
CA TYR A 142 0.44 -8.91 14.48
C TYR A 142 -0.95 -9.51 14.69
N ALA A 143 -1.25 -9.93 15.91
CA ALA A 143 -2.54 -10.57 16.25
C ALA A 143 -3.67 -9.55 16.48
N THR A 144 -3.33 -8.29 16.71
CA THR A 144 -4.31 -7.24 16.99
C THR A 144 -4.85 -6.68 15.67
N PRO A 145 -6.19 -6.53 15.52
CA PRO A 145 -6.76 -5.90 14.33
C PRO A 145 -6.23 -4.48 14.10
N LEU A 146 -5.89 -4.17 12.85
CA LEU A 146 -5.26 -2.88 12.48
C LEU A 146 -6.10 -1.67 12.92
N PHE A 147 -7.42 -1.72 12.71
CA PHE A 147 -8.32 -0.62 13.12
C PHE A 147 -8.36 -0.44 14.64
N TRP A 148 -8.20 -1.51 15.40
CA TRP A 148 -8.17 -1.43 16.86
C TRP A 148 -6.89 -0.74 17.35
N ILE A 149 -5.73 -1.06 16.75
CA ILE A 149 -4.47 -0.36 17.03
C ILE A 149 -4.62 1.12 16.73
N ALA A 150 -5.24 1.48 15.60
CA ALA A 150 -5.50 2.86 15.22
C ALA A 150 -6.35 3.60 16.24
N LEU A 151 -7.48 3.01 16.67
CA LEU A 151 -8.38 3.62 17.66
C LEU A 151 -7.71 3.77 19.03
N MET A 152 -6.93 2.76 19.47
CA MET A 152 -6.17 2.84 20.71
C MET A 152 -5.07 3.91 20.66
N ALA A 153 -4.42 4.07 19.49
CA ALA A 153 -3.45 5.14 19.29
C ALA A 153 -4.11 6.53 19.42
N ILE A 154 -5.27 6.75 18.80
CA ILE A 154 -6.04 7.99 18.94
C ILE A 154 -6.43 8.22 20.40
N LEU A 155 -7.00 7.22 21.06
CA LEU A 155 -7.45 7.34 22.44
C LEU A 155 -6.29 7.69 23.37
N LEU A 156 -5.13 7.07 23.21
CA LEU A 156 -3.97 7.29 24.06
C LEU A 156 -3.25 8.60 23.72
N PHE A 157 -2.81 8.76 22.46
CA PHE A 157 -1.89 9.84 22.11
C PHE A 157 -2.59 11.18 21.82
N SER A 158 -3.85 11.13 21.38
CA SER A 158 -4.60 12.34 21.09
C SER A 158 -5.54 12.72 22.21
N VAL A 159 -6.38 11.80 22.70
CA VAL A 159 -7.41 12.14 23.69
C VAL A 159 -6.86 12.18 25.11
N ALA A 160 -6.08 11.17 25.53
CA ALA A 160 -5.60 11.10 26.91
C ALA A 160 -4.35 11.95 27.16
N LEU A 161 -3.40 11.98 26.22
CA LEU A 161 -2.11 12.66 26.37
C LEU A 161 -2.05 14.03 25.66
N ASP A 162 -2.96 14.29 24.71
CA ASP A 162 -2.98 15.52 23.89
C ASP A 162 -1.64 15.83 23.19
N TRP A 163 -0.94 14.75 22.72
CA TRP A 163 0.36 14.88 22.08
C TRP A 163 0.28 15.01 20.57
N LEU A 164 -0.69 14.33 19.93
CA LEU A 164 -0.80 14.22 18.49
C LEU A 164 -2.23 14.52 18.02
N PRO A 165 -2.40 15.11 16.83
CA PRO A 165 -3.72 15.37 16.26
C PRO A 165 -4.47 14.07 15.94
N SER A 166 -5.78 14.01 16.20
CA SER A 166 -6.60 12.80 16.04
C SER A 166 -6.84 12.43 14.59
N PHE A 167 -7.08 13.42 13.72
CA PHE A 167 -7.59 13.23 12.35
C PHE A 167 -7.03 14.26 11.39
N GLY A 168 -7.10 13.92 10.08
CA GLY A 168 -6.80 14.83 8.99
C GLY A 168 -5.38 14.72 8.47
N TYR A 169 -5.03 15.63 7.60
CA TYR A 169 -3.73 15.76 6.96
C TYR A 169 -2.90 16.89 7.54
N GLU A 170 -3.59 17.96 7.95
CA GLU A 170 -3.04 19.20 8.48
C GLU A 170 -4.05 19.88 9.40
N THR A 171 -3.60 20.83 10.22
CA THR A 171 -4.46 21.59 11.12
C THR A 171 -5.33 22.57 10.35
N VAL A 172 -6.64 22.35 10.38
CA VAL A 172 -7.62 23.16 9.63
C VAL A 172 -7.58 24.61 10.13
N GLY A 173 -7.43 25.56 9.20
CA GLY A 173 -7.43 26.99 9.49
C GLY A 173 -6.10 27.56 10.00
N ALA A 174 -5.07 26.75 10.20
CA ALA A 174 -3.76 27.22 10.67
C ALA A 174 -2.95 27.94 9.60
N ASN A 175 -3.21 27.66 8.29
CA ASN A 175 -2.53 28.26 7.13
C ASN A 175 -0.99 28.26 7.24
N TYR A 176 -0.43 27.18 7.78
CA TYR A 176 1.01 27.01 7.89
C TYR A 176 1.67 26.91 6.53
N THR A 177 2.88 27.46 6.38
CA THR A 177 3.69 27.40 5.17
C THR A 177 5.12 26.92 5.45
N GLY A 178 5.79 26.39 4.44
CA GLY A 178 7.18 25.96 4.56
C GLY A 178 7.40 24.89 5.62
N LEU A 179 8.38 25.10 6.51
CA LEU A 179 8.74 24.13 7.54
C LEU A 179 7.62 23.86 8.55
N ALA A 180 6.85 24.89 8.91
CA ALA A 180 5.74 24.73 9.86
C ALA A 180 4.65 23.79 9.28
N HIS A 181 4.33 23.92 8.00
CA HIS A 181 3.43 22.99 7.32
C HIS A 181 3.97 21.55 7.29
N MET A 182 5.26 21.37 6.97
CA MET A 182 5.87 20.03 6.98
C MET A 182 5.84 19.37 8.37
N LEU A 183 6.05 20.14 9.43
CA LEU A 183 5.98 19.64 10.80
C LEU A 183 4.53 19.29 11.21
N ASP A 184 3.57 20.09 10.79
CA ASP A 184 2.15 19.84 11.02
C ASP A 184 1.67 18.57 10.33
N VAL A 185 1.96 18.42 9.03
CA VAL A 185 1.68 17.18 8.27
C VAL A 185 2.41 15.99 8.90
N GLY A 186 3.68 16.19 9.34
CA GLY A 186 4.44 15.17 10.04
C GLY A 186 3.76 14.70 11.33
N ALA A 187 3.22 15.62 12.14
CA ALA A 187 2.49 15.29 13.35
C ALA A 187 1.23 14.46 13.07
N HIS A 188 0.46 14.81 12.03
CA HIS A 188 -0.71 14.06 11.57
C HIS A 188 -0.35 12.69 10.99
N LEU A 189 0.85 12.52 10.41
CA LEU A 189 1.34 11.30 9.81
C LEU A 189 1.80 10.24 10.83
N ILE A 190 2.26 10.64 12.03
CA ILE A 190 2.88 9.73 13.00
C ILE A 190 1.96 8.56 13.35
N MET A 191 0.75 8.82 13.83
CA MET A 191 -0.15 7.74 14.26
C MET A 191 -0.58 6.81 13.11
N PRO A 192 -1.01 7.31 11.95
CA PRO A 192 -1.34 6.46 10.80
C PRO A 192 -0.16 5.60 10.33
N ALA A 193 1.01 6.19 10.18
CA ALA A 193 2.20 5.51 9.71
C ALA A 193 2.71 4.46 10.72
N MET A 194 2.68 4.78 12.02
CA MET A 194 3.03 3.84 13.09
C MET A 194 2.03 2.68 13.17
N THR A 195 0.74 2.91 12.97
CA THR A 195 -0.28 1.86 12.99
C THR A 195 0.02 0.79 11.94
N ILE A 196 0.21 1.18 10.67
CA ILE A 196 0.57 0.25 9.60
C ILE A 196 1.98 -0.31 9.82
N GLY A 197 2.93 0.56 10.19
CA GLY A 197 4.33 0.22 10.38
C GLY A 197 4.54 -0.85 11.44
N LEU A 198 3.89 -0.75 12.60
CA LEU A 198 4.00 -1.74 13.69
C LEU A 198 3.36 -3.08 13.34
N PHE A 199 2.26 -3.08 12.60
CA PHE A 199 1.62 -4.30 12.12
C PHE A 199 2.58 -5.12 11.23
N PHE A 200 3.18 -4.49 10.21
CA PHE A 200 4.12 -5.17 9.32
C PHE A 200 5.50 -5.41 9.94
N MET A 201 5.95 -4.56 10.87
CA MET A 201 7.19 -4.72 11.64
C MET A 201 7.31 -6.11 12.26
N ALA A 202 6.22 -6.64 12.82
CA ALA A 202 6.18 -7.94 13.45
C ALA A 202 6.63 -9.07 12.51
N THR A 203 6.21 -9.03 11.25
CA THR A 203 6.57 -10.02 10.24
C THR A 203 8.05 -9.92 9.87
N TYR A 204 8.55 -8.69 9.68
CA TYR A 204 9.97 -8.47 9.38
C TYR A 204 10.89 -8.80 10.55
N ALA A 205 10.47 -8.54 11.79
CA ALA A 205 11.23 -8.89 12.98
C ALA A 205 11.39 -10.41 13.12
N ARG A 206 10.31 -11.17 12.94
CA ARG A 206 10.35 -12.63 12.98
C ARG A 206 11.23 -13.23 11.87
N MET A 207 11.09 -12.70 10.64
CA MET A 207 11.91 -13.16 9.51
C MET A 207 13.39 -12.85 9.73
N THR A 208 13.73 -11.63 10.13
CA THR A 208 15.11 -11.23 10.44
C THR A 208 15.71 -12.12 11.52
N ARG A 209 14.97 -12.34 12.62
CA ARG A 209 15.42 -13.22 13.71
C ARG A 209 15.70 -14.65 13.23
N ALA A 210 14.77 -15.25 12.51
CA ALA A 210 14.89 -16.61 11.99
C ALA A 210 16.09 -16.74 11.06
N SER A 211 16.20 -15.88 10.07
CA SER A 211 17.30 -15.88 9.10
C SER A 211 18.66 -15.63 9.76
N MET A 212 18.74 -14.75 10.76
CA MET A 212 20.00 -14.54 11.49
C MET A 212 20.43 -15.76 12.29
N LEU A 213 19.50 -16.47 12.92
CA LEU A 213 19.81 -17.69 13.67
C LEU A 213 20.26 -18.83 12.75
N GLU A 214 19.69 -18.93 11.55
CA GLU A 214 20.10 -19.88 10.52
C GLU A 214 21.51 -19.57 10.01
N VAL A 215 21.74 -18.32 9.56
CA VAL A 215 23.05 -17.89 9.04
C VAL A 215 24.17 -18.02 10.06
N LYS A 216 23.91 -17.79 11.36
CA LYS A 216 24.90 -17.99 12.44
C LYS A 216 25.50 -19.40 12.49
N ARG A 217 24.79 -20.42 11.99
CA ARG A 217 25.23 -21.82 11.99
C ARG A 217 26.11 -22.21 10.81
N LEU A 218 26.20 -21.36 9.77
CA LEU A 218 26.94 -21.65 8.55
C LEU A 218 28.46 -21.60 8.76
N ASP A 219 29.19 -22.40 7.98
CA ASP A 219 30.62 -22.61 8.16
C ASP A 219 31.48 -21.37 7.94
N PHE A 220 31.05 -20.44 7.06
CA PHE A 220 31.79 -19.19 6.91
C PHE A 220 31.77 -18.31 8.18
N VAL A 221 30.74 -18.43 9.02
CA VAL A 221 30.66 -17.74 10.32
C VAL A 221 31.63 -18.39 11.31
N LYS A 222 31.72 -19.71 11.32
CA LYS A 222 32.71 -20.45 12.13
C LYS A 222 34.13 -20.02 11.70
N THR A 223 34.40 -19.98 10.41
CA THR A 223 35.69 -19.51 9.86
C THR A 223 36.01 -18.09 10.29
N ALA A 224 35.03 -17.16 10.22
CA ALA A 224 35.22 -15.79 10.67
C ALA A 224 35.60 -15.70 12.16
N ARG A 225 34.96 -16.54 12.99
CA ARG A 225 35.29 -16.65 14.42
C ARG A 225 36.67 -17.24 14.66
N ALA A 226 37.06 -18.26 13.90
CA ALA A 226 38.40 -18.88 13.99
C ALA A 226 39.51 -17.87 13.56
N LYS A 227 39.21 -16.90 12.70
CA LYS A 227 40.11 -15.79 12.31
C LYS A 227 40.20 -14.68 13.37
N GLY A 228 39.54 -14.82 14.54
CA GLY A 228 39.62 -13.86 15.65
C GLY A 228 38.75 -12.61 15.48
N LEU A 229 37.81 -12.59 14.56
CA LEU A 229 36.89 -11.46 14.42
C LEU A 229 35.94 -11.36 15.63
N SER A 230 35.71 -10.12 16.11
CA SER A 230 34.79 -9.90 17.22
C SER A 230 33.33 -10.24 16.83
N ASP A 231 32.53 -10.68 17.80
CA ASP A 231 31.12 -11.05 17.56
C ASP A 231 30.31 -9.92 16.96
N ASN A 232 30.57 -8.65 17.29
CA ASN A 232 29.88 -7.50 16.69
C ASN A 232 30.18 -7.37 15.18
N VAL A 233 31.43 -7.59 14.79
CA VAL A 233 31.83 -7.55 13.36
C VAL A 233 31.21 -8.73 12.63
N ILE A 234 31.26 -9.93 13.21
CA ILE A 234 30.63 -11.13 12.64
C ILE A 234 29.14 -10.90 12.44
N GLN A 235 28.43 -10.42 13.47
CA GLN A 235 26.98 -10.18 13.38
C GLN A 235 26.60 -9.14 12.33
N ARG A 236 27.26 -7.98 12.30
CA ARG A 236 26.92 -6.89 11.38
C ARG A 236 27.35 -7.16 9.94
N ARG A 237 28.58 -7.64 9.74
CA ARG A 237 29.21 -7.73 8.41
C ARG A 237 28.96 -9.08 7.72
N HIS A 238 28.85 -10.17 8.48
CA HIS A 238 28.72 -11.51 7.94
C HIS A 238 27.33 -12.10 8.11
N VAL A 239 26.73 -11.99 9.29
CA VAL A 239 25.42 -12.60 9.57
C VAL A 239 24.27 -11.74 9.03
N LEU A 240 24.16 -10.48 9.46
CA LEU A 240 23.04 -9.62 9.10
C LEU A 240 22.94 -9.43 7.59
N ARG A 241 24.06 -9.16 6.91
CA ARG A 241 24.07 -8.95 5.46
C ARG A 241 23.45 -10.12 4.68
N ASN A 242 23.74 -11.36 5.08
CA ASN A 242 23.20 -12.55 4.43
C ASN A 242 21.77 -12.85 4.91
N ALA A 243 21.45 -12.56 6.17
CA ALA A 243 20.11 -12.75 6.73
C ALA A 243 19.06 -11.76 6.19
N LEU A 244 19.49 -10.64 5.62
CA LEU A 244 18.59 -9.66 4.99
C LEU A 244 18.02 -10.12 3.64
N LEU A 245 18.64 -11.09 2.96
CA LEU A 245 18.14 -11.55 1.65
C LEU A 245 16.67 -12.01 1.71
N PRO A 246 16.25 -12.92 2.60
CA PRO A 246 14.84 -13.29 2.73
C PRO A 246 13.93 -12.14 3.19
N VAL A 247 14.48 -11.19 3.98
CA VAL A 247 13.72 -10.01 4.45
C VAL A 247 13.39 -9.08 3.29
N VAL A 248 14.35 -8.80 2.42
CA VAL A 248 14.13 -8.01 1.19
C VAL A 248 13.11 -8.67 0.29
N THR A 249 13.16 -10.01 0.19
CA THR A 249 12.16 -10.82 -0.50
C THR A 249 10.76 -10.54 0.02
N LEU A 250 10.61 -10.70 1.32
CA LEU A 250 9.33 -10.54 1.98
C LEU A 250 8.83 -9.08 1.87
N ALA A 251 9.75 -8.11 1.98
CA ALA A 251 9.44 -6.70 1.83
C ALA A 251 8.85 -6.40 0.45
N GLY A 252 9.41 -7.02 -0.58
CA GLY A 252 8.89 -6.91 -1.91
C GLY A 252 7.48 -7.48 -2.08
N LEU A 253 7.24 -8.67 -1.59
CA LEU A 253 5.91 -9.28 -1.63
C LEU A 253 4.87 -8.43 -0.88
N HIS A 254 5.26 -7.78 0.21
CA HIS A 254 4.36 -6.97 1.01
C HIS A 254 4.19 -5.53 0.49
N SER A 255 5.05 -5.04 -0.40
CA SER A 255 4.94 -3.67 -0.92
C SER A 255 3.59 -3.39 -1.58
N GLY A 256 3.04 -4.34 -2.32
CA GLY A 256 1.70 -4.25 -2.90
C GLY A 256 0.56 -4.32 -1.87
N THR A 257 0.72 -5.11 -0.79
CA THR A 257 -0.33 -5.26 0.24
C THR A 257 -0.45 -4.05 1.16
N LEU A 258 0.59 -3.22 1.26
CA LEU A 258 0.55 -1.97 2.03
C LEU A 258 -0.54 -1.01 1.54
N ILE A 259 -0.78 -0.98 0.23
CA ILE A 259 -1.85 -0.14 -0.35
C ILE A 259 -3.23 -0.59 0.14
N GLY A 260 -3.47 -1.91 0.20
CA GLY A 260 -4.71 -2.46 0.76
C GLY A 260 -4.89 -2.17 2.26
N GLY A 261 -3.81 -2.24 3.04
CA GLY A 261 -3.81 -1.89 4.48
C GLY A 261 -4.03 -0.41 4.75
N ALA A 262 -3.67 0.45 3.81
CA ALA A 262 -3.86 1.89 3.93
C ALA A 262 -5.34 2.30 3.97
N VAL A 263 -6.25 1.59 3.29
CA VAL A 263 -7.68 1.93 3.22
C VAL A 263 -8.31 2.09 4.61
N LEU A 264 -8.11 1.12 5.49
CA LEU A 264 -8.66 1.16 6.86
C LEU A 264 -8.03 2.29 7.67
N THR A 265 -6.71 2.45 7.57
CA THR A 265 -5.98 3.49 8.31
C THR A 265 -6.34 4.89 7.83
N GLU A 266 -6.41 5.11 6.52
CA GLU A 266 -6.85 6.36 5.91
C GLU A 266 -8.28 6.73 6.34
N THR A 267 -9.15 5.74 6.42
CA THR A 267 -10.54 5.95 6.86
C THR A 267 -10.62 6.31 8.34
N VAL A 268 -9.92 5.57 9.22
CA VAL A 268 -9.96 5.80 10.67
C VAL A 268 -9.35 7.14 11.04
N PHE A 269 -8.20 7.51 10.46
CA PHE A 269 -7.53 8.78 10.73
C PHE A 269 -8.03 9.94 9.85
N ALA A 270 -9.04 9.73 9.03
CA ALA A 270 -9.53 10.71 8.04
C ALA A 270 -8.41 11.26 7.14
N TRP A 271 -7.35 10.46 6.88
CA TRP A 271 -6.25 10.80 6.00
C TRP A 271 -6.74 10.89 4.55
N PRO A 272 -6.43 11.97 3.80
CA PRO A 272 -7.01 12.20 2.47
C PRO A 272 -6.32 11.38 1.38
N GLY A 273 -6.37 10.04 1.50
CA GLY A 273 -5.76 9.13 0.54
C GLY A 273 -6.73 8.50 -0.44
N ILE A 274 -6.16 7.69 -1.36
CA ILE A 274 -6.91 6.97 -2.40
C ILE A 274 -7.78 5.86 -1.77
N GLY A 275 -7.32 5.21 -0.71
CA GLY A 275 -8.09 4.17 -0.03
C GLY A 275 -9.36 4.72 0.62
N ARG A 276 -9.27 5.88 1.27
CA ARG A 276 -10.44 6.59 1.78
C ARG A 276 -11.36 7.05 0.65
N LEU A 277 -10.80 7.56 -0.44
CA LEU A 277 -11.57 7.94 -1.63
C LEU A 277 -12.35 6.74 -2.19
N MET A 278 -11.73 5.56 -2.24
CA MET A 278 -12.37 4.31 -2.64
C MET A 278 -13.53 3.94 -1.71
N TYR A 279 -13.33 4.04 -0.39
CA TYR A 279 -14.36 3.76 0.59
C TYR A 279 -15.55 4.72 0.48
N GLU A 280 -15.28 6.01 0.32
CA GLU A 280 -16.31 7.04 0.10
C GLU A 280 -17.07 6.78 -1.21
N ALA A 281 -16.38 6.44 -2.31
CA ALA A 281 -16.99 6.08 -3.59
C ALA A 281 -17.93 4.86 -3.47
N LEU A 282 -17.51 3.84 -2.70
CA LEU A 282 -18.33 2.65 -2.46
C LEU A 282 -19.63 2.99 -1.71
N LEU A 283 -19.54 3.76 -0.63
CA LEU A 283 -20.70 4.17 0.15
C LEU A 283 -21.66 5.06 -0.65
N GLN A 284 -21.12 5.87 -1.52
CA GLN A 284 -21.88 6.79 -2.37
C GLN A 284 -22.37 6.12 -3.65
N ARG A 285 -21.97 4.88 -3.94
CA ARG A 285 -22.23 4.14 -5.18
C ARG A 285 -21.70 4.84 -6.43
N ASP A 286 -20.65 5.66 -6.30
CA ASP A 286 -19.97 6.28 -7.44
C ASP A 286 -19.10 5.23 -8.16
N TYR A 287 -19.74 4.51 -9.07
CA TYR A 287 -19.09 3.38 -9.76
C TYR A 287 -17.95 3.81 -10.67
N ASN A 288 -18.05 4.97 -11.32
CA ASN A 288 -16.98 5.46 -12.18
C ASN A 288 -15.71 5.76 -11.36
N LEU A 289 -15.87 6.43 -10.22
CA LEU A 289 -14.78 6.73 -9.31
C LEU A 289 -14.20 5.43 -8.73
N LEU A 290 -15.05 4.52 -8.30
CA LEU A 290 -14.63 3.23 -7.74
C LEU A 290 -13.77 2.43 -8.72
N LEU A 291 -14.19 2.31 -9.97
CA LEU A 291 -13.44 1.60 -11.01
C LEU A 291 -12.13 2.28 -11.36
N GLY A 292 -12.14 3.61 -11.48
CA GLY A 292 -10.91 4.38 -11.71
C GLY A 292 -9.90 4.16 -10.60
N VAL A 293 -10.34 4.17 -9.34
CA VAL A 293 -9.49 3.87 -8.18
C VAL A 293 -8.95 2.44 -8.23
N PHE A 294 -9.78 1.44 -8.56
CA PHE A 294 -9.29 0.06 -8.70
C PHE A 294 -8.20 -0.09 -9.76
N VAL A 295 -8.37 0.56 -10.92
CA VAL A 295 -7.36 0.53 -11.98
C VAL A 295 -6.05 1.15 -11.51
N VAL A 296 -6.11 2.32 -10.87
CA VAL A 296 -4.91 3.03 -10.38
C VAL A 296 -4.24 2.26 -9.25
N CYS A 297 -4.98 1.74 -8.27
CA CYS A 297 -4.42 0.90 -7.21
C CYS A 297 -3.75 -0.35 -7.79
N SER A 298 -4.36 -1.00 -8.77
CA SER A 298 -3.77 -2.16 -9.44
C SER A 298 -2.48 -1.80 -10.18
N ALA A 299 -2.47 -0.68 -10.89
CA ALA A 299 -1.26 -0.18 -11.55
C ALA A 299 -0.15 0.15 -10.53
N MET A 300 -0.49 0.76 -9.39
CA MET A 300 0.45 1.03 -8.31
C MET A 300 1.06 -0.28 -7.77
N VAL A 301 0.25 -1.29 -7.47
CA VAL A 301 0.73 -2.61 -7.01
C VAL A 301 1.71 -3.21 -8.02
N LEU A 302 1.39 -3.15 -9.32
CA LEU A 302 2.28 -3.65 -10.37
C LEU A 302 3.59 -2.87 -10.46
N ILE A 303 3.55 -1.55 -10.31
CA ILE A 303 4.75 -0.70 -10.27
C ILE A 303 5.61 -1.04 -9.05
N PHE A 304 5.02 -1.17 -7.87
CA PHE A 304 5.75 -1.56 -6.66
C PHE A 304 6.38 -2.95 -6.80
N ASN A 305 5.66 -3.92 -7.37
CA ASN A 305 6.21 -5.25 -7.64
C ASN A 305 7.38 -5.18 -8.63
N LEU A 306 7.27 -4.37 -9.69
CA LEU A 306 8.36 -4.17 -10.65
C LEU A 306 9.60 -3.53 -9.98
N VAL A 307 9.41 -2.49 -9.17
CA VAL A 307 10.49 -1.85 -8.40
C VAL A 307 11.16 -2.88 -7.48
N THR A 308 10.36 -3.70 -6.81
CA THR A 308 10.85 -4.77 -5.94
C THR A 308 11.67 -5.81 -6.70
N ASP A 309 11.20 -6.26 -7.87
CA ASP A 309 11.93 -7.20 -8.72
C ASP A 309 13.29 -6.62 -9.17
N LEU A 310 13.34 -5.30 -9.42
CA LEU A 310 14.58 -4.60 -9.75
C LEU A 310 15.53 -4.53 -8.55
N VAL A 311 15.03 -4.18 -7.36
CA VAL A 311 15.81 -4.16 -6.12
C VAL A 311 16.36 -5.55 -5.81
N TYR A 312 15.55 -6.58 -5.98
CA TYR A 312 15.95 -7.99 -5.83
C TYR A 312 17.18 -8.31 -6.66
N ARG A 313 17.11 -8.01 -7.93
CA ARG A 313 18.20 -8.31 -8.86
C ARG A 313 19.48 -7.52 -8.54
N MET A 314 19.34 -6.34 -7.93
CA MET A 314 20.51 -5.56 -7.47
C MET A 314 21.15 -6.16 -6.21
N VAL A 315 20.34 -6.76 -5.33
CA VAL A 315 20.81 -7.35 -4.05
C VAL A 315 21.38 -8.75 -4.25
N ASP A 316 20.77 -9.57 -5.10
CA ASP A 316 21.26 -10.91 -5.43
C ASP A 316 21.23 -11.17 -6.94
N PRO A 317 22.35 -10.93 -7.67
CA PRO A 317 22.42 -11.17 -9.10
C PRO A 317 22.42 -12.67 -9.48
N ARG A 318 22.44 -13.60 -8.52
CA ARG A 318 22.43 -15.06 -8.75
C ARG A 318 21.02 -15.62 -8.89
N ILE A 319 20.00 -14.85 -8.56
CA ILE A 319 18.61 -15.28 -8.73
C ILE A 319 18.25 -15.09 -10.21
N ASP A 320 18.54 -16.09 -11.03
CA ASP A 320 17.91 -16.23 -12.35
C ASP A 320 16.50 -16.75 -12.12
N PHE A 321 15.51 -15.88 -12.27
CA PHE A 321 14.11 -16.31 -12.40
C PHE A 321 13.96 -16.95 -13.79
N ALA A 322 14.54 -18.15 -13.97
CA ALA A 322 14.29 -18.99 -15.11
C ALA A 322 12.86 -19.53 -15.02
N ALA A 323 12.08 -19.23 -16.07
CA ALA A 323 10.74 -19.64 -16.49
C ALA A 323 9.59 -18.75 -16.09
#